data_a00bac5daa461c26b9ce95b41f1a97df
#
_entry.id   a00bac5daa461c26b9ce95b41f1a97df
#
_cell.length_a   1.000
_cell.length_b   1.000
_cell.length_c   1.000
_cell.angle_alpha   90.00
_cell.angle_beta   90.00
_cell.angle_gamma   90.00
#
_symmetry.space_group_name_H-M   'P 1'
#
loop_
_entity.id
_entity.type
_entity.pdbx_description
1 polymer ?
#
loop_
_entity_poly.entity_id
_entity_poly.type
_entity_poly.pdbx_seq_one_letter_code
_entity_poly.pdbx_strand_id
1 'polypeptide(L)'
;MRQYLCFTVADLTLALHLDQVGEVIEVPPITRIPRPARHIEGLAAVRGRTIPVVDLRKRLGLVNPAQTAGARMIVATPGGRGQPLGFIVDTVGEILSVGEVETATNSPAPWVDERLLAGVLEVQGRPVLLADLGKMMG
;
A
#
# COMPACT_ATOMS: atom_id res chain seq x y z
N MET A 1 17.26 -13.88 -1.70
CA MET A 1 16.11 -13.59 -0.84
C MET A 1 15.55 -12.22 -1.20
N ARG A 2 14.22 -12.12 -1.25
CA ARG A 2 13.55 -10.85 -1.50
C ARG A 2 13.09 -10.26 -0.19
N GLN A 3 13.17 -8.95 -0.08
CA GLN A 3 12.72 -8.23 1.11
C GLN A 3 11.41 -7.51 0.84
N TYR A 4 10.55 -7.53 1.83
CA TYR A 4 9.22 -6.92 1.76
C TYR A 4 8.97 -6.08 3.01
N LEU A 5 8.33 -4.94 2.81
CA LEU A 5 7.82 -4.14 3.92
C LEU A 5 6.39 -4.57 4.23
N CYS A 6 6.13 -4.97 5.46
CA CYS A 6 4.79 -5.33 5.91
C CYS A 6 4.04 -4.11 6.42
N PHE A 7 2.75 -4.07 6.14
CA PHE A 7 1.86 -3.04 6.65
C PHE A 7 0.46 -3.60 6.81
N THR A 8 -0.38 -2.89 7.52
CA THR A 8 -1.76 -3.32 7.70
C THR A 8 -2.73 -2.28 7.19
N VAL A 9 -3.86 -2.78 6.69
CA VAL A 9 -5.03 -1.98 6.34
C VAL A 9 -6.22 -2.75 6.89
N ALA A 10 -6.92 -2.17 7.87
CA ALA A 10 -7.97 -2.87 8.62
C ALA A 10 -7.40 -4.18 9.20
N ASP A 11 -8.06 -5.30 8.96
CA ASP A 11 -7.63 -6.61 9.46
C ASP A 11 -6.67 -7.32 8.50
N LEU A 12 -6.31 -6.67 7.40
CA LEU A 12 -5.43 -7.27 6.40
C LEU A 12 -3.98 -6.97 6.68
N THR A 13 -3.14 -7.98 6.53
CA THR A 13 -1.69 -7.81 6.49
C THR A 13 -1.23 -7.90 5.06
N LEU A 14 -0.56 -6.84 4.61
CA LEU A 14 -0.07 -6.73 3.24
C LEU A 14 1.45 -6.54 3.24
N ALA A 15 2.03 -6.68 2.07
CA ALA A 15 3.46 -6.46 1.89
C ALA A 15 3.74 -5.81 0.54
N LEU A 16 4.83 -5.08 0.48
CA LEU A 16 5.37 -4.46 -0.73
C LEU A 16 6.82 -4.88 -0.90
N HIS A 17 7.26 -5.02 -2.16
CA HIS A 17 8.68 -5.15 -2.41
C HIS A 17 9.42 -3.94 -1.84
N LEU A 18 10.45 -4.19 -1.05
CA LEU A 18 11.18 -3.12 -0.36
C LEU A 18 11.87 -2.17 -1.34
N ASP A 19 12.26 -2.65 -2.52
CA ASP A 19 12.90 -1.83 -3.54
C ASP A 19 11.98 -0.75 -4.12
N GLN A 20 10.66 -0.87 -3.93
CA GLN A 20 9.70 0.15 -4.33
C GLN A 20 9.50 1.23 -3.26
N VAL A 21 9.90 0.97 -2.04
CA VAL A 21 9.65 1.85 -0.90
C VAL A 21 10.75 2.89 -0.77
N GLY A 22 10.39 4.16 -0.83
CA GLY A 22 11.32 5.26 -0.60
C GLY A 22 11.44 5.59 0.88
N GLU A 23 10.30 5.85 1.52
CA GLU A 23 10.28 6.17 2.95
C GLU A 23 8.89 5.95 3.53
N VAL A 24 8.82 5.94 4.85
CA VAL A 24 7.56 5.87 5.59
C VAL A 24 7.50 7.09 6.49
N ILE A 25 6.40 7.84 6.41
CA ILE A 25 6.24 9.10 7.13
C ILE A 25 4.86 9.15 7.80
N GLU A 26 4.70 10.09 8.70
CA GLU A 26 3.36 10.43 9.18
C GLU A 26 2.56 11.02 8.02
N VAL A 27 1.24 10.87 8.06
CA VAL A 27 0.39 11.39 6.98
C VAL A 27 0.44 12.92 7.02
N PRO A 28 0.99 13.57 5.99
CA PRO A 28 1.04 15.02 5.93
C PRO A 28 -0.33 15.60 5.57
N PRO A 29 -0.49 16.92 5.65
CA PRO A 29 -1.70 17.54 5.12
C PRO A 29 -1.88 17.23 3.64
N ILE A 30 -3.09 16.87 3.28
CA ILE A 30 -3.43 16.51 1.91
C ILE A 30 -4.32 17.59 1.32
N THR A 31 -3.87 18.16 0.22
CA THR A 31 -4.64 19.14 -0.53
C THR A 31 -5.53 18.40 -1.51
N ARG A 32 -6.84 18.52 -1.32
CA ARG A 32 -7.79 17.91 -2.24
C ARG A 32 -7.84 18.71 -3.52
N ILE A 33 -7.90 18.00 -4.64
CA ILE A 33 -8.00 18.63 -5.95
C ILE A 33 -9.42 18.45 -6.49
N PRO A 34 -9.98 19.46 -7.16
CA PRO A 34 -11.28 19.30 -7.84
C PRO A 34 -11.10 18.32 -8.99
N ARG A 35 -11.95 17.33 -9.08
CA ARG A 35 -11.90 16.28 -10.11
C ARG A 35 -10.57 15.53 -10.10
N PRO A 36 -10.25 14.85 -9.02
CA PRO A 36 -9.02 14.08 -8.96
C PRO A 36 -9.07 12.93 -9.97
N ALA A 37 -7.88 12.51 -10.42
CA ALA A 37 -7.76 11.27 -11.15
C ALA A 37 -8.29 10.13 -10.28
N ARG A 38 -8.66 9.03 -10.93
CA ARG A 38 -9.25 7.88 -10.27
C ARG A 38 -8.38 7.40 -9.12
N HIS A 39 -8.98 7.22 -7.94
CA HIS A 39 -8.34 6.74 -6.70
C HIS A 39 -7.33 7.70 -6.06
N ILE A 40 -7.15 8.89 -6.60
CA ILE A 40 -6.28 9.88 -5.98
C ILE A 40 -7.07 10.68 -4.95
N GLU A 41 -6.61 10.69 -3.70
CA GLU A 41 -7.21 11.49 -2.63
C GLU A 41 -6.89 12.96 -2.75
N GLY A 42 -5.69 13.27 -3.20
CA GLY A 42 -5.21 14.63 -3.32
C GLY A 42 -3.70 14.64 -3.50
N LEU A 43 -3.10 15.76 -3.14
CA LEU A 43 -1.67 15.99 -3.27
C LEU A 43 -1.07 16.27 -1.91
N ALA A 44 0.15 15.83 -1.69
CA ALA A 44 0.90 16.13 -0.47
C ALA A 44 2.30 16.61 -0.84
N ALA A 45 2.81 17.52 -0.03
CA ALA A 45 4.19 17.99 -0.16
C ALA A 45 5.10 17.11 0.69
N VAL A 46 6.07 16.48 0.04
CA VAL A 46 7.05 15.61 0.69
C VAL A 46 8.43 16.00 0.20
N ARG A 47 9.27 16.45 1.11
CA ARG A 47 10.66 16.86 0.81
C ARG A 47 10.75 17.83 -0.36
N GLY A 48 9.87 18.84 -0.38
CA GLY A 48 9.85 19.84 -1.45
C GLY A 48 9.26 19.39 -2.75
N ARG A 49 8.70 18.18 -2.81
CA ARG A 49 8.01 17.65 -4.00
C ARG A 49 6.54 17.46 -3.70
N THR A 50 5.71 17.77 -4.68
CA THR A 50 4.27 17.50 -4.59
C THR A 50 3.99 16.14 -5.22
N ILE A 51 3.43 15.23 -4.44
CA ILE A 51 3.14 13.88 -4.91
C ILE A 51 1.65 13.55 -4.76
N PRO A 52 1.10 12.73 -5.66
CA PRO A 52 -0.27 12.22 -5.52
C PRO A 52 -0.36 11.25 -4.35
N VAL A 53 -1.53 11.22 -3.70
CA VAL A 53 -1.78 10.37 -2.54
C VAL A 53 -2.97 9.47 -2.82
N VAL A 54 -2.81 8.18 -2.54
CA VAL A 54 -3.85 7.15 -2.64
C VAL A 54 -4.11 6.62 -1.23
N ASP A 55 -5.36 6.62 -0.82
CA ASP A 55 -5.73 5.97 0.44
C ASP A 55 -6.03 4.49 0.16
N LEU A 56 -5.11 3.61 0.55
CA LEU A 56 -5.27 2.17 0.31
C LEU A 56 -6.47 1.58 1.03
N ARG A 57 -6.89 2.17 2.15
CA ARG A 57 -8.08 1.72 2.86
C ARG A 57 -9.31 1.83 1.97
N LYS A 58 -9.46 2.96 1.30
CA LYS A 58 -10.57 3.19 0.35
C LYS A 58 -10.39 2.32 -0.90
N ARG A 59 -9.17 2.23 -1.39
CA ARG A 59 -8.90 1.45 -2.60
C ARG A 59 -9.22 -0.03 -2.42
N LEU A 60 -9.03 -0.56 -1.22
CA LEU A 60 -9.34 -1.94 -0.89
C LEU A 60 -10.81 -2.17 -0.51
N GLY A 61 -11.66 -1.18 -0.68
CA GLY A 61 -13.09 -1.34 -0.51
C GLY A 61 -13.65 -0.91 0.85
N LEU A 62 -12.84 -0.28 1.70
CA LEU A 62 -13.34 0.28 2.95
C LEU A 62 -14.05 1.59 2.68
N VAL A 63 -15.33 1.64 3.00
CA VAL A 63 -16.14 2.84 2.86
C VAL A 63 -16.04 3.63 4.16
N ASN A 64 -15.69 4.91 4.05
CA ASN A 64 -15.56 5.82 5.19
C ASN A 64 -14.62 5.26 6.27
N PRO A 65 -13.38 4.96 5.94
CA PRO A 65 -12.44 4.47 6.94
C PRO A 65 -12.27 5.52 8.04
N ALA A 66 -12.37 5.09 9.29
CA ALA A 66 -12.12 5.97 10.41
C ALA A 66 -10.67 6.47 10.33
N GLN A 67 -10.45 7.74 10.68
CA GLN A 67 -9.09 8.23 10.82
C GLN A 67 -8.44 7.49 11.98
N THR A 68 -7.46 6.66 11.65
CA THR A 68 -6.75 5.90 12.66
C THR A 68 -5.61 6.75 13.18
N ALA A 69 -5.61 6.99 14.48
CA ALA A 69 -4.48 7.63 15.12
C ALA A 69 -3.24 6.75 14.88
N GLY A 70 -2.20 7.33 14.32
CA GLY A 70 -1.01 6.56 13.99
C GLY A 70 -0.96 6.04 12.56
N ALA A 71 -1.94 6.39 11.71
CA ALA A 71 -1.85 6.09 10.29
C ALA A 71 -0.54 6.61 9.70
N ARG A 72 -0.02 5.91 8.71
CA ARG A 72 1.25 6.26 8.06
C ARG A 72 1.07 6.38 6.56
N MET A 73 1.97 7.10 5.94
CA MET A 73 2.04 7.16 4.48
C MET A 73 3.33 6.51 4.02
N ILE A 74 3.18 5.52 3.15
CA ILE A 74 4.32 4.89 2.48
C ILE A 74 4.55 5.66 1.20
N VAL A 75 5.73 6.25 1.06
CA VAL A 75 6.14 6.90 -0.19
C VAL A 75 6.84 5.84 -1.02
N ALA A 76 6.24 5.46 -2.12
CA ALA A 76 6.71 4.36 -2.93
C ALA A 76 6.58 4.67 -4.42
N THR A 77 7.40 4.00 -5.22
CA THR A 77 7.38 4.14 -6.67
C THR A 77 6.94 2.81 -7.27
N PRO A 78 5.73 2.73 -7.84
CA PRO A 78 5.28 1.49 -8.47
C PRO A 78 6.26 1.00 -9.52
N GLY A 79 6.62 -0.28 -9.45
CA GLY A 79 7.60 -0.87 -10.35
C GLY A 79 9.02 -0.37 -10.15
N GLY A 80 9.29 0.46 -9.15
CA GLY A 80 10.62 0.99 -8.87
C GLY A 80 11.08 2.10 -9.82
N ARG A 81 10.21 2.53 -10.72
CA ARG A 81 10.55 3.55 -11.73
C ARG A 81 9.42 4.58 -11.85
N GLY A 82 9.81 5.82 -12.13
CA GLY A 82 8.87 6.90 -12.38
C GLY A 82 8.66 7.77 -11.15
N GLN A 83 7.47 8.33 -11.04
CA GLN A 83 7.15 9.27 -9.97
C GLN A 83 6.73 8.56 -8.70
N PRO A 84 7.21 9.03 -7.54
CA PRO A 84 6.75 8.49 -6.27
C PRO A 84 5.30 8.88 -5.99
N LEU A 85 4.63 8.05 -5.22
CA LEU A 85 3.26 8.23 -4.78
C LEU A 85 3.21 8.01 -3.27
N GLY A 86 2.24 8.62 -2.62
CA GLY A 86 1.98 8.36 -1.21
C GLY A 86 0.81 7.39 -1.06
N PHE A 87 0.97 6.38 -0.21
CA PHE A 87 -0.07 5.39 0.06
C PHE A 87 -0.39 5.40 1.55
N ILE A 88 -1.62 5.77 1.89
CA ILE A 88 -2.06 5.81 3.30
C ILE A 88 -2.46 4.42 3.74
N VAL A 89 -1.88 3.98 4.86
CA VAL A 89 -2.13 2.69 5.48
C VAL A 89 -2.36 2.87 6.98
N ASP A 90 -2.85 1.85 7.66
CA ASP A 90 -3.13 1.95 9.09
C ASP A 90 -1.86 1.84 9.93
N THR A 91 -1.05 0.82 9.68
CA THR A 91 0.23 0.65 10.39
C THR A 91 1.29 0.13 9.44
N VAL A 92 2.54 0.36 9.80
CA VAL A 92 3.69 -0.22 9.11
C VAL A 92 4.43 -1.10 10.11
N GLY A 93 4.74 -2.32 9.69
CA GLY A 93 5.42 -3.31 10.52
C GLY A 93 6.85 -3.56 10.08
N GLU A 94 7.23 -4.82 10.13
CA GLU A 94 8.61 -5.25 9.92
C GLU A 94 8.96 -5.45 8.45
N ILE A 95 10.26 -5.54 8.21
CA ILE A 95 10.79 -5.96 6.92
C ILE A 95 10.94 -7.47 6.98
N LEU A 96 10.33 -8.16 6.03
CA LEU A 96 10.42 -9.61 5.90
C LEU A 96 11.40 -10.00 4.81
N SER A 97 12.20 -11.03 5.08
CA SER A 97 13.02 -11.67 4.06
C SER A 97 12.41 -13.04 3.75
N VAL A 98 12.00 -13.25 2.51
CA VAL A 98 11.32 -14.46 2.09
C VAL A 98 12.06 -15.06 0.89
N GLY A 99 12.26 -16.38 0.91
CA GLY A 99 12.98 -17.07 -0.15
C GLY A 99 12.23 -17.13 -1.46
N GLU A 100 10.99 -17.56 -1.44
CA GLU A 100 10.14 -17.64 -2.63
C GLU A 100 8.74 -17.15 -2.32
N VAL A 101 8.13 -16.49 -3.30
CA VAL A 101 6.74 -16.08 -3.24
C VAL A 101 5.91 -17.24 -3.73
N GLU A 102 5.15 -17.86 -2.83
CA GLU A 102 4.12 -18.79 -3.26
C GLU A 102 2.93 -17.98 -3.75
N THR A 103 2.64 -18.09 -5.03
CA THR A 103 1.40 -17.53 -5.57
C THR A 103 0.26 -18.45 -5.15
N ALA A 104 -0.27 -18.21 -3.96
CA ALA A 104 -1.50 -18.89 -3.57
C ALA A 104 -2.64 -18.38 -4.42
N THR A 105 -3.47 -19.28 -4.89
CA THR A 105 -4.58 -18.95 -5.78
C THR A 105 -5.80 -18.42 -5.05
N ASN A 106 -5.83 -18.52 -3.73
CA ASN A 106 -6.98 -18.10 -2.93
C ASN A 106 -6.59 -16.99 -1.97
N SER A 107 -7.19 -15.82 -2.16
CA SER A 107 -7.05 -14.73 -1.20
C SER A 107 -7.79 -15.09 0.10
N PRO A 108 -7.18 -14.86 1.27
CA PRO A 108 -7.85 -15.05 2.55
C PRO A 108 -8.96 -14.03 2.79
N ALA A 109 -9.02 -13.00 2.00
CA ALA A 109 -10.04 -11.95 2.09
C ALA A 109 -10.84 -11.93 0.77
N PRO A 110 -11.94 -12.69 0.69
CA PRO A 110 -12.69 -12.79 -0.58
C PRO A 110 -13.30 -11.47 -1.04
N TRP A 111 -13.42 -10.49 -0.15
CA TRP A 111 -13.92 -9.16 -0.49
C TRP A 111 -12.86 -8.23 -1.10
N VAL A 112 -11.59 -8.65 -1.10
CA VAL A 112 -10.53 -7.90 -1.76
C VAL A 112 -10.43 -8.35 -3.22
N ASP A 113 -10.38 -7.39 -4.12
CA ASP A 113 -10.22 -7.66 -5.55
C ASP A 113 -8.83 -8.26 -5.79
N GLU A 114 -8.78 -9.52 -6.19
CA GLU A 114 -7.53 -10.23 -6.44
C GLU A 114 -6.68 -9.56 -7.54
N ARG A 115 -7.31 -8.80 -8.41
CA ARG A 115 -6.59 -8.06 -9.47
C ARG A 115 -5.67 -6.98 -8.91
N LEU A 116 -5.87 -6.58 -7.65
CA LEU A 116 -5.03 -5.59 -6.98
C LEU A 116 -3.78 -6.20 -6.36
N LEU A 117 -3.69 -7.52 -6.36
CA LEU A 117 -2.62 -8.25 -5.69
C LEU A 117 -1.65 -8.84 -6.71
N ALA A 118 -0.38 -8.89 -6.33
CA ALA A 118 0.65 -9.59 -7.07
C ALA A 118 0.77 -11.05 -6.64
N GLY A 119 0.21 -11.40 -5.49
CA GLY A 119 0.24 -12.76 -4.97
C GLY A 119 -0.11 -12.79 -3.50
N VAL A 120 0.05 -13.95 -2.90
CA VAL A 120 -0.12 -14.14 -1.46
C VAL A 120 1.12 -14.83 -0.94
N LEU A 121 1.72 -14.25 0.09
CA LEU A 121 2.86 -14.84 0.79
C LEU A 121 2.35 -15.61 1.99
N GLU A 122 2.98 -16.71 2.30
CA GLU A 122 2.71 -17.40 3.55
C GLU A 122 3.91 -17.21 4.47
N VAL A 123 3.70 -16.53 5.60
CA VAL A 123 4.74 -16.22 6.56
C VAL A 123 4.33 -16.80 7.90
N GLN A 124 5.08 -17.79 8.37
CA GLN A 124 4.80 -18.48 9.65
C GLN A 124 3.34 -18.97 9.75
N GLY A 125 2.83 -19.54 8.67
CA GLY A 125 1.47 -20.05 8.61
C GLY A 125 0.38 -18.98 8.44
N ARG A 126 0.77 -17.70 8.29
CA ARG A 126 -0.18 -16.60 8.10
C ARG A 126 -0.12 -16.07 6.68
N PRO A 127 -1.27 -15.83 6.06
CA PRO A 127 -1.28 -15.24 4.74
C PRO A 127 -0.97 -13.74 4.80
N VAL A 128 -0.11 -13.30 3.89
CA VAL A 128 0.23 -11.90 3.70
C VAL A 128 -0.04 -11.57 2.24
N LEU A 129 -0.88 -10.56 1.99
CA LEU A 129 -1.25 -10.18 0.64
C LEU A 129 -0.14 -9.32 0.03
N LEU A 130 0.41 -9.77 -1.09
CA LEU A 130 1.41 -8.99 -1.80
C LEU A 130 0.70 -7.96 -2.68
N ALA A 131 0.84 -6.68 -2.34
CA ALA A 131 0.18 -5.60 -3.04
C ALA A 131 0.90 -5.28 -4.36
N ASP A 132 0.11 -5.05 -5.41
CA ASP A 132 0.61 -4.51 -6.67
C ASP A 132 0.22 -3.04 -6.75
N LEU A 133 1.17 -2.15 -6.47
CA LEU A 133 0.88 -0.72 -6.43
C LEU A 133 0.46 -0.17 -7.78
N GLY A 134 1.01 -0.70 -8.86
CA GLY A 134 0.62 -0.28 -10.20
C GLY A 134 -0.84 -0.55 -10.49
N LYS A 135 -1.32 -1.72 -10.08
CA LYS A 135 -2.74 -2.09 -10.25
C LYS A 135 -3.64 -1.31 -9.30
N MET A 136 -3.15 -0.98 -8.12
CA MET A 136 -3.93 -0.17 -7.16
C MET A 136 -4.11 1.27 -7.61
N MET A 137 -3.24 1.73 -8.49
CA MET A 137 -3.32 3.06 -9.09
C MET A 137 -4.34 3.15 -10.22
N GLY A 138 -4.50 2.09 -10.95
CA GLY A 138 -5.41 2.02 -12.09
C GLY A 138 -6.84 1.79 -11.67
#